data_c79c92c967dfe8c735a4ea8044054fd1
#
_entry.id   c79c92c967dfe8c735a4ea8044054fd1
#
_cell.length_a   1.000
_cell.length_b   1.000
_cell.length_c   1.000
_cell.angle_alpha   90.00
_cell.angle_beta   90.00
_cell.angle_gamma   90.00
#
_symmetry.space_group_name_H-M   'P 1'
#
loop_
_entity.id
_entity.type
_entity.pdbx_description
1 polymer ?
#
loop_
_entity_poly.entity_id
_entity_poly.type
_entity_poly.pdbx_seq_one_letter_code
_entity_poly.pdbx_strand_id
1 'polypeptide(L)'
;MEILEEKQLNLKFISITAILFIAGICINLYFMNLHENEKTNEVGSNEKDVVENHIQVPYSEEIEAYSEIYGLDPYLVAAIIKTESGFDKDIVSSMGAVGLMQIMPSTGEWIARQLNIENFSIEMLKNEDVNIEMGCWYLNYLKNQLKYTNEMLAAYNGGIGNVCKWLKDPRYSKDGEVVHTIPFKETVNYIEKVVVVYNEYVDLYKSEK
;
A
#
# COMPACT_ATOMS: atom_id res chain seq x y z
N MET A 1 -18.57 40.82 -19.40
CA MET A 1 -17.25 40.12 -19.39
C MET A 1 -17.29 38.92 -18.46
N GLU A 2 -17.80 39.04 -17.23
CA GLU A 2 -17.92 37.92 -16.27
C GLU A 2 -18.71 36.69 -16.75
N ILE A 3 -19.83 36.88 -17.46
CA ILE A 3 -20.67 35.77 -17.97
C ILE A 3 -19.94 34.88 -19.03
N LEU A 4 -18.99 35.47 -19.76
CA LEU A 4 -18.19 34.72 -20.75
C LEU A 4 -17.05 33.93 -20.09
N GLU A 5 -16.48 34.41 -18.99
CA GLU A 5 -15.47 33.69 -18.22
C GLU A 5 -16.06 32.50 -17.46
N GLU A 6 -17.24 32.68 -16.88
CA GLU A 6 -17.95 31.58 -16.18
C GLU A 6 -18.37 30.47 -17.15
N LYS A 7 -18.81 30.79 -18.36
CA LYS A 7 -19.08 29.79 -19.41
C LYS A 7 -17.81 29.05 -19.88
N GLN A 8 -16.67 29.74 -19.99
CA GLN A 8 -15.41 29.11 -20.36
C GLN A 8 -14.88 28.20 -19.25
N LEU A 9 -15.06 28.58 -17.98
CA LEU A 9 -14.67 27.77 -16.84
C LEU A 9 -15.50 26.49 -16.76
N ASN A 10 -16.82 26.60 -16.93
CA ASN A 10 -17.73 25.45 -16.97
C ASN A 10 -17.44 24.48 -18.14
N LEU A 11 -17.11 25.00 -19.33
CA LEU A 11 -16.71 24.15 -20.47
C LEU A 11 -15.38 23.39 -20.20
N LYS A 12 -14.41 24.02 -19.54
CA LYS A 12 -13.15 23.36 -19.16
C LYS A 12 -13.37 22.26 -18.11
N PHE A 13 -14.24 22.51 -17.12
CA PHE A 13 -14.61 21.50 -16.12
C PHE A 13 -15.31 20.30 -16.74
N ILE A 14 -16.28 20.52 -17.63
CA ILE A 14 -16.99 19.46 -18.37
C ILE A 14 -16.01 18.67 -19.26
N SER A 15 -15.03 19.34 -19.88
CA SER A 15 -14.00 18.68 -20.69
C SER A 15 -13.07 17.79 -19.86
N ILE A 16 -12.65 18.22 -18.68
CA ILE A 16 -11.76 17.46 -17.79
C ILE A 16 -12.48 16.24 -17.22
N THR A 17 -13.74 16.39 -16.77
CA THR A 17 -14.54 15.28 -16.26
C THR A 17 -14.86 14.24 -17.35
N ALA A 18 -15.11 14.68 -18.59
CA ALA A 18 -15.33 13.80 -19.72
C ALA A 18 -14.06 13.02 -20.10
N ILE A 19 -12.87 13.63 -20.02
CA ILE A 19 -11.59 12.96 -20.29
C ILE A 19 -11.29 11.90 -19.21
N LEU A 20 -11.53 12.21 -17.94
CA LEU A 20 -11.35 11.25 -16.84
C LEU A 20 -12.34 10.09 -16.93
N PHE A 21 -13.59 10.35 -17.35
CA PHE A 21 -14.59 9.30 -17.55
C PHE A 21 -14.24 8.38 -18.73
N ILE A 22 -13.72 8.94 -19.83
CA ILE A 22 -13.25 8.17 -20.99
C ILE A 22 -12.00 7.36 -20.62
N ALA A 23 -11.07 7.92 -19.85
CA ALA A 23 -9.91 7.18 -19.35
C ALA A 23 -10.31 5.99 -18.48
N GLY A 24 -11.28 6.17 -17.57
CA GLY A 24 -11.84 5.10 -16.75
C GLY A 24 -12.49 3.99 -17.56
N ILE A 25 -13.24 4.34 -18.65
CA ILE A 25 -13.82 3.36 -19.57
C ILE A 25 -12.72 2.63 -20.35
N CYS A 26 -11.70 3.31 -20.82
CA CYS A 26 -10.58 2.69 -21.54
C CYS A 26 -9.80 1.72 -20.66
N ILE A 27 -9.58 2.05 -19.40
CA ILE A 27 -8.95 1.17 -18.42
C ILE A 27 -9.82 -0.06 -18.17
N ASN A 28 -11.12 0.10 -18.00
CA ASN A 28 -12.04 -1.02 -17.77
C ASN A 28 -12.14 -1.94 -19.00
N LEU A 29 -12.17 -1.36 -20.21
CA LEU A 29 -12.15 -2.12 -21.47
C LEU A 29 -10.79 -2.82 -21.69
N TYR A 30 -9.69 -2.23 -21.25
CA TYR A 30 -8.37 -2.86 -21.28
C TYR A 30 -8.33 -4.08 -20.36
N PHE A 31 -8.82 -3.98 -19.13
CA PHE A 31 -8.92 -5.12 -18.21
C PHE A 31 -9.91 -6.21 -18.69
N MET A 32 -11.04 -5.83 -19.30
CA MET A 32 -11.96 -6.81 -19.90
C MET A 32 -11.31 -7.56 -21.08
N ASN A 33 -10.50 -6.87 -21.89
CA ASN A 33 -9.80 -7.47 -23.03
C ASN A 33 -8.64 -8.39 -22.60
N LEU A 34 -8.00 -8.11 -21.47
CA LEU A 34 -7.05 -9.03 -20.83
C LEU A 34 -7.75 -10.32 -20.38
N HIS A 35 -8.93 -10.22 -19.76
CA HIS A 35 -9.69 -11.38 -19.28
C HIS A 35 -10.31 -12.25 -20.40
N GLU A 36 -10.59 -11.69 -21.59
CA GLU A 36 -11.04 -12.47 -22.73
C GLU A 36 -9.91 -13.19 -23.47
N ASN A 37 -8.67 -12.65 -23.44
CA ASN A 37 -7.52 -13.28 -24.07
C ASN A 37 -6.99 -14.52 -23.31
N GLU A 38 -7.26 -14.64 -22.02
CA GLU A 38 -6.90 -15.84 -21.23
C GLU A 38 -7.76 -17.06 -21.57
N LYS A 39 -8.95 -16.90 -22.17
CA LYS A 39 -9.87 -18.02 -22.45
C LYS A 39 -9.68 -18.70 -23.82
N THR A 40 -8.78 -18.25 -24.67
CA THR A 40 -8.66 -18.76 -26.06
C THR A 40 -7.35 -19.46 -26.41
N ASN A 41 -6.42 -19.68 -25.49
CA ASN A 41 -5.14 -20.36 -25.76
C ASN A 41 -4.95 -21.68 -25.02
N GLU A 42 -5.88 -22.63 -25.19
CA GLU A 42 -5.56 -24.04 -25.01
C GLU A 42 -5.37 -24.69 -26.40
N VAL A 43 -4.16 -24.65 -26.96
CA VAL A 43 -3.55 -25.70 -27.80
C VAL A 43 -2.06 -25.37 -28.04
N GLY A 44 -1.21 -26.13 -27.42
CA GLY A 44 0.11 -26.62 -27.81
C GLY A 44 1.11 -25.66 -28.48
N SER A 45 2.16 -25.24 -27.75
CA SER A 45 3.54 -25.22 -28.26
C SER A 45 4.50 -24.83 -27.13
N ASN A 46 5.69 -25.42 -27.12
CA ASN A 46 6.81 -25.23 -26.20
C ASN A 46 7.05 -23.74 -25.86
N GLU A 47 6.50 -23.26 -24.78
CA GLU A 47 6.92 -22.04 -24.13
C GLU A 47 8.15 -22.35 -23.28
N LYS A 48 9.25 -21.70 -23.60
CA LYS A 48 10.31 -21.46 -22.61
C LYS A 48 9.62 -20.69 -21.48
N ASP A 49 9.50 -21.35 -20.33
CA ASP A 49 9.03 -20.74 -19.10
C ASP A 49 9.83 -19.46 -18.84
N VAL A 50 9.26 -18.31 -19.20
CA VAL A 50 9.60 -17.07 -18.55
C VAL A 50 8.98 -17.21 -17.16
N VAL A 51 9.76 -17.71 -16.22
CA VAL A 51 9.41 -17.69 -14.81
C VAL A 51 9.37 -16.20 -14.44
N GLU A 52 8.21 -15.58 -14.57
CA GLU A 52 7.95 -14.33 -13.85
C GLU A 52 8.12 -14.66 -12.37
N ASN A 53 9.17 -14.10 -11.75
CA ASN A 53 9.48 -14.30 -10.34
C ASN A 53 8.41 -13.62 -9.48
N HIS A 54 7.23 -14.22 -9.43
CA HIS A 54 6.16 -13.82 -8.51
C HIS A 54 6.53 -14.24 -7.08
N ILE A 55 6.30 -13.34 -6.15
CA ILE A 55 6.43 -13.65 -4.72
C ILE A 55 5.42 -14.73 -4.35
N GLN A 56 5.90 -15.89 -3.84
CA GLN A 56 5.04 -17.02 -3.49
C GLN A 56 4.61 -16.94 -2.01
N VAL A 57 3.73 -16.00 -1.72
CA VAL A 57 3.10 -15.85 -0.41
C VAL A 57 1.57 -15.75 -0.58
N PRO A 58 0.78 -15.97 0.48
CA PRO A 58 -0.66 -15.69 0.41
C PRO A 58 -0.92 -14.25 -0.05
N TYR A 59 -1.94 -14.05 -0.89
CA TYR A 59 -2.33 -12.74 -1.44
C TYR A 59 -1.25 -12.08 -2.30
N SER A 60 -0.41 -12.88 -2.97
CA SER A 60 0.69 -12.36 -3.81
C SER A 60 0.19 -11.45 -4.94
N GLU A 61 -0.94 -11.78 -5.56
CA GLU A 61 -1.52 -10.99 -6.64
C GLU A 61 -1.92 -9.59 -6.17
N GLU A 62 -2.62 -9.46 -5.05
CA GLU A 62 -3.01 -8.20 -4.45
C GLU A 62 -1.79 -7.41 -3.96
N ILE A 63 -0.82 -8.10 -3.34
CA ILE A 63 0.43 -7.48 -2.87
C ILE A 63 1.19 -6.88 -4.04
N GLU A 64 1.39 -7.61 -5.13
CA GLU A 64 2.11 -7.13 -6.31
C GLU A 64 1.36 -5.97 -6.98
N ALA A 65 0.05 -6.12 -7.21
CA ALA A 65 -0.78 -5.10 -7.84
C ALA A 65 -0.76 -3.78 -7.06
N TYR A 66 -1.02 -3.80 -5.76
CA TYR A 66 -1.03 -2.57 -4.96
C TYR A 66 0.37 -2.03 -4.68
N SER A 67 1.40 -2.88 -4.64
CA SER A 67 2.79 -2.42 -4.58
C SER A 67 3.17 -1.65 -5.83
N GLU A 68 2.79 -2.10 -7.01
CA GLU A 68 3.00 -1.40 -8.27
C GLU A 68 2.26 -0.06 -8.29
N ILE A 69 0.94 -0.06 -7.97
CA ILE A 69 0.10 1.16 -7.95
C ILE A 69 0.69 2.24 -7.02
N TYR A 70 1.18 1.84 -5.85
CA TYR A 70 1.69 2.78 -4.85
C TYR A 70 3.22 2.94 -4.83
N GLY A 71 3.93 2.31 -5.78
CA GLY A 71 5.38 2.42 -5.92
C GLY A 71 6.16 1.89 -4.72
N LEU A 72 5.72 0.73 -4.19
CA LEU A 72 6.31 0.04 -3.05
C LEU A 72 7.09 -1.20 -3.51
N ASP A 73 7.99 -1.70 -2.67
CA ASP A 73 8.62 -3.01 -2.88
C ASP A 73 7.65 -4.11 -2.39
N PRO A 74 7.20 -5.06 -3.25
CA PRO A 74 6.24 -6.10 -2.86
C PRO A 74 6.78 -7.02 -1.76
N TYR A 75 8.09 -7.26 -1.69
CA TYR A 75 8.71 -8.02 -0.60
C TYR A 75 8.59 -7.30 0.74
N LEU A 76 8.69 -5.96 0.74
CA LEU A 76 8.48 -5.17 1.94
C LEU A 76 7.02 -5.20 2.39
N VAL A 77 6.07 -5.08 1.47
CA VAL A 77 4.64 -5.19 1.79
C VAL A 77 4.31 -6.56 2.36
N ALA A 78 4.80 -7.64 1.73
CA ALA A 78 4.63 -9.01 2.24
C ALA A 78 5.25 -9.21 3.63
N ALA A 79 6.44 -8.63 3.87
CA ALA A 79 7.10 -8.69 5.19
C ALA A 79 6.31 -7.96 6.28
N ILE A 80 5.69 -6.84 5.94
CA ILE A 80 4.79 -6.11 6.84
C ILE A 80 3.56 -6.97 7.15
N ILE A 81 2.87 -7.52 6.15
CA ILE A 81 1.70 -8.39 6.34
C ILE A 81 2.06 -9.62 7.19
N LYS A 82 3.20 -10.25 6.91
CA LYS A 82 3.70 -11.38 7.72
C LYS A 82 3.93 -11.00 9.17
N THR A 83 4.45 -9.81 9.42
CA THR A 83 4.76 -9.33 10.77
C THR A 83 3.49 -8.92 11.53
N GLU A 84 2.53 -8.29 10.85
CA GLU A 84 1.29 -7.76 11.44
C GLU A 84 0.27 -8.86 11.76
N SER A 85 0.02 -9.77 10.83
CA SER A 85 -1.06 -10.74 10.92
C SER A 85 -0.63 -12.20 10.71
N GLY A 86 0.58 -12.44 10.21
CA GLY A 86 0.96 -13.76 9.71
C GLY A 86 0.12 -14.24 8.53
N PHE A 87 -0.44 -13.29 7.76
CA PHE A 87 -1.40 -13.49 6.66
C PHE A 87 -2.81 -13.94 7.12
N ASP A 88 -3.18 -13.72 8.38
CA ASP A 88 -4.55 -13.94 8.85
C ASP A 88 -5.39 -12.67 8.64
N LYS A 89 -6.31 -12.70 7.68
CA LYS A 89 -7.16 -11.56 7.33
C LYS A 89 -8.25 -11.25 8.35
N ASP A 90 -8.60 -12.22 9.20
CA ASP A 90 -9.69 -12.08 10.16
C ASP A 90 -9.22 -11.66 11.55
N ILE A 91 -7.88 -11.55 11.74
CA ILE A 91 -7.32 -11.20 13.03
C ILE A 91 -7.68 -9.78 13.46
N VAL A 92 -8.06 -9.66 14.73
CA VAL A 92 -8.27 -8.36 15.40
C VAL A 92 -7.38 -8.32 16.62
N SER A 93 -6.48 -7.33 16.68
CA SER A 93 -5.58 -7.18 17.82
C SER A 93 -6.31 -6.74 19.11
N SER A 94 -5.66 -6.87 20.25
CA SER A 94 -6.18 -6.37 21.52
C SER A 94 -6.41 -4.85 21.54
N MET A 95 -5.73 -4.10 20.66
CA MET A 95 -5.89 -2.66 20.47
C MET A 95 -6.94 -2.32 19.40
N GLY A 96 -7.54 -3.33 18.75
CA GLY A 96 -8.57 -3.17 17.74
C GLY A 96 -8.06 -2.96 16.32
N ALA A 97 -6.79 -3.18 16.03
CA ALA A 97 -6.28 -3.21 14.66
C ALA A 97 -6.82 -4.43 13.91
N VAL A 98 -7.14 -4.30 12.62
CA VAL A 98 -7.91 -5.30 11.87
C VAL A 98 -7.18 -5.73 10.59
N GLY A 99 -7.20 -7.04 10.34
CA GLY A 99 -6.87 -7.67 9.06
C GLY A 99 -5.38 -7.79 8.77
N LEU A 100 -5.07 -8.05 7.51
CA LEU A 100 -3.73 -8.42 7.02
C LEU A 100 -2.64 -7.42 7.41
N MET A 101 -2.91 -6.13 7.27
CA MET A 101 -1.98 -5.04 7.54
C MET A 101 -2.29 -4.32 8.86
N GLN A 102 -3.13 -4.90 9.71
CA GLN A 102 -3.48 -4.42 11.05
C GLN A 102 -3.83 -2.92 11.09
N ILE A 103 -4.81 -2.54 10.28
CA ILE A 103 -5.24 -1.14 10.19
C ILE A 103 -6.12 -0.79 11.39
N MET A 104 -5.75 0.26 12.12
CA MET A 104 -6.60 0.79 13.19
C MET A 104 -7.90 1.40 12.61
N PRO A 105 -9.06 1.20 13.26
CA PRO A 105 -10.34 1.72 12.77
C PRO A 105 -10.32 3.20 12.40
N SER A 106 -9.75 4.05 13.25
CA SER A 106 -9.66 5.49 12.96
C SER A 106 -8.76 5.82 11.78
N THR A 107 -7.68 5.03 11.59
CA THR A 107 -6.80 5.15 10.41
C THR A 107 -7.54 4.70 9.16
N GLY A 108 -8.28 3.58 9.22
CA GLY A 108 -9.11 3.09 8.13
C GLY A 108 -10.16 4.09 7.70
N GLU A 109 -10.89 4.69 8.62
CA GLU A 109 -11.86 5.75 8.32
C GLU A 109 -11.21 6.98 7.65
N TRP A 110 -10.00 7.34 8.09
CA TRP A 110 -9.27 8.44 7.48
C TRP A 110 -8.80 8.09 6.06
N ILE A 111 -8.22 6.90 5.84
CA ILE A 111 -7.78 6.43 4.52
C ILE A 111 -8.98 6.31 3.57
N ALA A 112 -10.10 5.74 4.03
CA ALA A 112 -11.31 5.60 3.23
C ALA A 112 -11.80 6.93 2.65
N ARG A 113 -11.73 8.01 3.45
CA ARG A 113 -12.04 9.36 2.96
C ARG A 113 -11.05 9.85 1.90
N GLN A 114 -9.75 9.49 2.01
CA GLN A 114 -8.74 9.88 1.02
C GLN A 114 -8.91 9.12 -0.31
N LEU A 115 -9.32 7.86 -0.22
CA LEU A 115 -9.58 6.99 -1.37
C LEU A 115 -11.00 7.12 -1.94
N ASN A 116 -11.85 7.96 -1.33
CA ASN A 116 -13.27 8.11 -1.68
C ASN A 116 -14.06 6.78 -1.63
N ILE A 117 -13.73 5.91 -0.66
CA ILE A 117 -14.47 4.66 -0.42
C ILE A 117 -15.80 5.02 0.23
N GLU A 118 -16.88 4.87 -0.54
CA GLU A 118 -18.24 5.15 -0.06
C GLU A 118 -18.71 4.07 0.94
N ASN A 119 -19.47 4.51 1.93
CA ASN A 119 -20.07 3.62 2.96
C ASN A 119 -19.05 2.72 3.67
N PHE A 120 -17.81 3.20 3.86
CA PHE A 120 -16.79 2.45 4.57
C PHE A 120 -17.28 1.98 5.94
N SER A 121 -17.01 0.74 6.26
CA SER A 121 -17.21 0.14 7.59
C SER A 121 -15.95 -0.61 8.03
N ILE A 122 -15.75 -0.72 9.34
CA ILE A 122 -14.58 -1.42 9.90
C ILE A 122 -14.53 -2.89 9.44
N GLU A 123 -15.68 -3.51 9.22
CA GLU A 123 -15.75 -4.90 8.74
C GLU A 123 -15.13 -5.08 7.34
N MET A 124 -15.11 -4.02 6.52
CA MET A 124 -14.43 -4.05 5.22
C MET A 124 -12.92 -4.26 5.35
N LEU A 125 -12.31 -3.94 6.51
CA LEU A 125 -10.89 -4.21 6.76
C LEU A 125 -10.56 -5.71 6.87
N LYS A 126 -11.54 -6.61 6.91
CA LYS A 126 -11.35 -8.06 6.82
C LYS A 126 -11.36 -8.57 5.37
N ASN A 127 -11.73 -7.72 4.42
CA ASN A 127 -11.56 -8.05 3.02
C ASN A 127 -10.10 -7.81 2.63
N GLU A 128 -9.48 -8.83 2.04
CA GLU A 128 -8.06 -8.83 1.67
C GLU A 128 -7.69 -7.69 0.74
N ASP A 129 -8.47 -7.50 -0.31
CA ASP A 129 -8.25 -6.49 -1.33
C ASP A 129 -8.30 -5.07 -0.73
N VAL A 130 -9.35 -4.76 0.03
CA VAL A 130 -9.51 -3.47 0.72
C VAL A 130 -8.40 -3.23 1.74
N ASN A 131 -8.02 -4.25 2.51
CA ASN A 131 -7.01 -4.09 3.56
C ASN A 131 -5.62 -3.84 2.99
N ILE A 132 -5.23 -4.60 1.95
CA ILE A 132 -3.93 -4.44 1.30
C ILE A 132 -3.87 -3.11 0.55
N GLU A 133 -4.92 -2.73 -0.20
CA GLU A 133 -4.99 -1.42 -0.85
C GLU A 133 -4.79 -0.27 0.13
N MET A 134 -5.57 -0.26 1.21
CA MET A 134 -5.52 0.80 2.22
C MET A 134 -4.18 0.85 2.95
N GLY A 135 -3.60 -0.32 3.26
CA GLY A 135 -2.28 -0.42 3.87
C GLY A 135 -1.17 0.07 2.97
N CYS A 136 -1.16 -0.31 1.69
CA CYS A 136 -0.21 0.16 0.69
C CYS A 136 -0.34 1.67 0.45
N TRP A 137 -1.58 2.18 0.35
CA TRP A 137 -1.81 3.61 0.28
C TRP A 137 -1.19 4.35 1.48
N TYR A 138 -1.39 3.82 2.70
CA TYR A 138 -0.84 4.42 3.92
C TYR A 138 0.68 4.38 3.96
N LEU A 139 1.29 3.26 3.55
CA LEU A 139 2.75 3.16 3.41
C LEU A 139 3.30 4.19 2.42
N ASN A 140 2.67 4.37 1.27
CA ASN A 140 3.05 5.39 0.30
C ASN A 140 2.88 6.81 0.87
N TYR A 141 1.78 7.08 1.59
CA TYR A 141 1.61 8.34 2.31
C TYR A 141 2.77 8.62 3.26
N LEU A 142 3.16 7.63 4.09
CA LEU A 142 4.27 7.75 5.03
C LEU A 142 5.62 7.93 4.32
N LYS A 143 5.87 7.18 3.25
CA LYS A 143 7.06 7.27 2.41
C LYS A 143 7.24 8.67 1.82
N ASN A 144 6.15 9.34 1.46
CA ASN A 144 6.19 10.71 0.95
C ASN A 144 6.38 11.78 2.05
N GLN A 145 6.15 11.45 3.32
CA GLN A 145 6.35 12.36 4.46
C GLN A 145 7.73 12.18 5.13
N LEU A 146 8.34 11.00 4.97
CA LEU A 146 9.54 10.60 5.69
C LEU A 146 10.63 10.18 4.70
N LYS A 147 11.88 10.51 5.04
CA LYS A 147 13.01 10.36 4.11
C LYS A 147 13.51 8.92 4.01
N TYR A 148 13.40 8.14 5.07
CA TYR A 148 14.01 6.82 5.17
C TYR A 148 12.99 5.73 5.56
N THR A 149 13.26 4.50 5.12
CA THR A 149 12.39 3.35 5.36
C THR A 149 12.20 3.05 6.85
N ASN A 150 13.24 3.22 7.66
CA ASN A 150 13.15 2.97 9.11
C ASN A 150 12.14 3.91 9.79
N GLU A 151 12.15 5.20 9.43
CA GLU A 151 11.18 6.17 9.94
C GLU A 151 9.78 5.88 9.42
N MET A 152 9.64 5.41 8.18
CA MET A 152 8.35 4.98 7.61
C MET A 152 7.79 3.79 8.39
N LEU A 153 8.58 2.76 8.66
CA LEU A 153 8.18 1.61 9.47
C LEU A 153 7.88 2.01 10.93
N ALA A 154 8.69 2.90 11.50
CA ALA A 154 8.43 3.46 12.82
C ALA A 154 7.11 4.22 12.89
N ALA A 155 6.77 4.95 11.83
CA ALA A 155 5.53 5.70 11.73
C ALA A 155 4.32 4.80 11.49
N TYR A 156 4.50 3.71 10.73
CA TYR A 156 3.45 2.73 10.51
C TYR A 156 3.01 2.09 11.83
N ASN A 157 3.96 1.58 12.60
CA ASN A 157 3.69 0.92 13.89
C ASN A 157 3.43 1.91 15.04
N GLY A 158 4.30 2.91 15.19
CA GLY A 158 4.28 3.85 16.33
C GLY A 158 3.49 5.14 16.09
N GLY A 159 3.01 5.37 14.88
CA GLY A 159 2.29 6.57 14.46
C GLY A 159 3.19 7.72 14.01
N ILE A 160 2.86 8.34 12.89
CA ILE A 160 3.63 9.45 12.29
C ILE A 160 3.81 10.64 13.25
N GLY A 161 2.80 10.92 14.09
CA GLY A 161 2.88 12.02 15.07
C GLY A 161 4.01 11.83 16.09
N ASN A 162 4.31 10.58 16.47
CA ASN A 162 5.43 10.28 17.36
C ASN A 162 6.77 10.44 16.63
N VAL A 163 6.89 9.90 15.42
CA VAL A 163 8.12 10.06 14.61
C VAL A 163 8.42 11.54 14.36
N CYS A 164 7.43 12.35 14.01
CA CYS A 164 7.60 13.80 13.85
C CYS A 164 8.06 14.50 15.13
N LYS A 165 7.63 14.03 16.31
CA LYS A 165 8.12 14.55 17.61
C LYS A 165 9.56 14.14 17.86
N TRP A 166 9.92 12.87 17.54
CA TRP A 166 11.29 12.36 17.73
C TRP A 166 12.27 13.08 16.80
N LEU A 167 11.91 13.33 15.55
CA LEU A 167 12.75 14.11 14.62
C LEU A 167 13.03 15.53 15.11
N LYS A 168 12.14 16.14 15.90
CA LYS A 168 12.30 17.48 16.44
C LYS A 168 13.04 17.52 17.79
N ASP A 169 13.26 16.38 18.41
CA ASP A 169 13.85 16.29 19.75
C ASP A 169 15.33 15.86 19.67
N PRO A 170 16.29 16.69 20.11
CA PRO A 170 17.71 16.38 20.05
C PRO A 170 18.14 15.10 20.79
N ARG A 171 17.29 14.58 21.68
CA ARG A 171 17.53 13.30 22.36
C ARG A 171 17.39 12.10 21.40
N TYR A 172 16.60 12.25 20.35
CA TYR A 172 16.25 11.15 19.44
C TYR A 172 16.77 11.38 18.02
N SER A 173 16.91 12.65 17.60
CA SER A 173 17.44 13.04 16.28
C SER A 173 18.45 14.18 16.45
N LYS A 174 19.60 14.08 15.79
CA LYS A 174 20.65 15.11 15.83
C LYS A 174 20.52 16.13 14.71
N ASP A 175 19.94 15.73 13.61
CA ASP A 175 19.86 16.48 12.35
C ASP A 175 18.43 16.84 11.95
N GLY A 176 17.42 16.30 12.66
CA GLY A 176 16.01 16.47 12.31
C GLY A 176 15.56 15.62 11.13
N GLU A 177 16.42 14.77 10.58
CA GLU A 177 16.16 13.93 9.43
C GLU A 177 16.11 12.45 9.77
N VAL A 178 16.98 12.00 10.68
CA VAL A 178 17.10 10.59 11.09
C VAL A 178 16.78 10.43 12.57
N VAL A 179 15.94 9.44 12.89
CA VAL A 179 15.68 9.03 14.27
C VAL A 179 16.74 8.02 14.71
N HIS A 180 17.79 8.49 15.41
CA HIS A 180 18.86 7.64 15.90
C HIS A 180 18.47 6.79 17.10
N THR A 181 17.48 7.21 17.87
CA THR A 181 16.98 6.50 19.05
C THR A 181 15.46 6.49 19.04
N ILE A 182 14.87 5.32 18.82
CA ILE A 182 13.42 5.12 18.91
C ILE A 182 13.10 4.78 20.37
N PRO A 183 12.30 5.62 21.09
CA PRO A 183 12.05 5.39 22.52
C PRO A 183 11.05 4.26 22.79
N PHE A 184 10.32 3.80 21.79
CA PHE A 184 9.34 2.72 21.91
C PHE A 184 9.97 1.38 21.57
N LYS A 185 10.21 0.55 22.58
CA LYS A 185 10.81 -0.79 22.41
C LYS A 185 9.99 -1.68 21.46
N GLU A 186 8.67 -1.56 21.51
CA GLU A 186 7.76 -2.29 20.61
C GLU A 186 8.04 -1.94 19.16
N THR A 187 8.15 -0.64 18.84
CA THR A 187 8.46 -0.16 17.49
C THR A 187 9.84 -0.59 17.02
N VAL A 188 10.85 -0.61 17.89
CA VAL A 188 12.17 -1.17 17.55
C VAL A 188 12.06 -2.65 17.17
N ASN A 189 11.41 -3.45 18.02
CA ASN A 189 11.23 -4.88 17.77
C ASN A 189 10.42 -5.14 16.48
N TYR A 190 9.43 -4.27 16.18
CA TYR A 190 8.65 -4.35 14.97
C TYR A 190 9.52 -4.15 13.71
N ILE A 191 10.33 -3.08 13.70
CA ILE A 191 11.23 -2.80 12.58
C ILE A 191 12.21 -3.96 12.36
N GLU A 192 12.82 -4.46 13.44
CA GLU A 192 13.74 -5.60 13.37
C GLU A 192 13.07 -6.83 12.74
N LYS A 193 11.84 -7.17 13.15
CA LYS A 193 11.08 -8.28 12.58
C LYS A 193 10.78 -8.08 11.10
N VAL A 194 10.29 -6.91 10.70
CA VAL A 194 10.01 -6.61 9.29
C VAL A 194 11.26 -6.72 8.44
N VAL A 195 12.40 -6.19 8.91
CA VAL A 195 13.67 -6.25 8.17
C VAL A 195 14.18 -7.68 8.02
N VAL A 196 14.05 -8.51 9.07
CA VAL A 196 14.43 -9.94 8.99
C VAL A 196 13.60 -10.65 7.94
N VAL A 197 12.27 -10.53 8.00
CA VAL A 197 11.37 -11.19 7.03
C VAL A 197 11.57 -10.64 5.62
N TYR A 198 11.80 -9.34 5.47
CA TYR A 198 12.09 -8.72 4.18
C TYR A 198 13.35 -9.33 3.54
N ASN A 199 14.43 -9.46 4.31
CA ASN A 199 15.66 -10.06 3.82
C ASN A 199 15.48 -11.53 3.43
N GLU A 200 14.72 -12.31 4.22
CA GLU A 200 14.36 -13.69 3.88
C GLU A 200 13.65 -13.78 2.52
N TYR A 201 12.69 -12.90 2.25
CA TYR A 201 11.99 -12.87 0.97
C TYR A 201 12.89 -12.42 -0.19
N VAL A 202 13.74 -11.42 0.03
CA VAL A 202 14.71 -10.98 -0.97
C VAL A 202 15.67 -12.11 -1.32
N ASP A 203 16.19 -12.83 -0.33
CA ASP A 203 17.14 -13.94 -0.55
C ASP A 203 16.47 -15.11 -1.27
N LEU A 204 15.22 -15.43 -0.94
CA LEU A 204 14.48 -16.52 -1.58
C LEU A 204 14.10 -16.20 -3.04
N TYR A 205 13.63 -15.00 -3.32
CA TYR A 205 12.98 -14.69 -4.59
C TYR A 205 13.79 -13.77 -5.53
N LYS A 206 14.82 -13.06 -5.04
CA LYS A 206 15.74 -12.28 -5.89
C LYS A 206 17.04 -13.00 -6.24
N SER A 207 17.41 -14.06 -5.52
CA SER A 207 18.67 -14.80 -5.76
C SER A 207 18.59 -15.82 -6.90
N GLU A 208 17.42 -16.01 -7.51
CA GLU A 208 17.23 -16.92 -8.66
C GLU A 208 17.48 -16.24 -10.04
N LYS A 209 18.19 -15.09 -10.04
CA LYS A 209 18.63 -14.39 -11.27
C LYS A 209 20.04 -14.71 -11.65
#